data_931d631ab3e4a9204847545610297e67
#
_entry.id   931d631ab3e4a9204847545610297e67
#
_cell.length_a   1.000
_cell.length_b   1.000
_cell.length_c   1.000
_cell.angle_alpha   90.00
_cell.angle_beta   90.00
_cell.angle_gamma   90.00
#
_symmetry.space_group_name_H-M   'P 1'
#
loop_
_entity.id
_entity.type
_entity.pdbx_description
1 polymer ?
#
loop_
_entity_poly.entity_id
_entity_poly.type
_entity_poly.pdbx_seq_one_letter_code
_entity_poly.pdbx_strand_id
1 'polypeptide(L)'
;TSSKITLQGSEWIFRVPVSSRFYKIVQAKFTAENAGTKIAHIYVPDQASMDFSKSMIAYVKSEYGVDPVYEAQAGEKETDFRSYLMKAKATNPDALVCSGLVDETVRCLVQSYEVGIPKSVARVANSVASKVEVPTNAGKAAVGVSYAAAFAASDTRPIAKKFVKHIKSRYGVTPGHDFSQMEDLLTMLRPALTKASKNFSGNLEADRKAVRDSIAGITNFTGLASGPISF
;
A
#
# COMPACT_ATOMS: atom_id res chain seq x y z
N THR A 1 1.34 -5.93 1.37
CA THR A 1 1.45 -7.41 1.49
C THR A 1 0.79 -7.88 2.77
N SER A 2 -0.08 -8.91 2.70
CA SER A 2 -0.75 -9.45 3.90
C SER A 2 0.25 -10.00 4.90
N SER A 3 0.04 -9.72 6.19
CA SER A 3 0.85 -10.32 7.28
C SER A 3 0.68 -11.84 7.36
N LYS A 4 -0.43 -12.38 6.89
CA LYS A 4 -0.71 -13.82 6.88
C LYS A 4 0.33 -14.63 6.10
N ILE A 5 0.99 -14.06 5.11
CA ILE A 5 2.00 -14.76 4.29
C ILE A 5 3.17 -15.26 5.15
N THR A 6 3.67 -14.46 6.07
CA THR A 6 4.80 -14.81 6.93
C THR A 6 4.39 -15.47 8.26
N LEU A 7 3.09 -15.47 8.59
CA LEU A 7 2.57 -16.13 9.78
C LEU A 7 2.27 -17.63 9.58
N GLN A 8 2.51 -18.16 8.38
CA GLN A 8 2.31 -19.59 8.07
C GLN A 8 3.41 -20.49 8.64
N GLY A 9 4.47 -19.93 9.24
CA GLY A 9 5.57 -20.68 9.83
C GLY A 9 6.51 -21.34 8.82
N SER A 10 6.44 -20.98 7.53
CA SER A 10 7.37 -21.50 6.53
C SER A 10 8.72 -20.80 6.64
N GLU A 11 9.77 -21.60 6.82
CA GLU A 11 11.16 -21.14 6.82
C GLU A 11 11.67 -20.68 5.43
N TRP A 12 10.87 -20.87 4.38
CA TRP A 12 11.19 -20.53 2.99
C TRP A 12 10.55 -19.24 2.51
N ILE A 13 9.76 -18.57 3.36
CA ILE A 13 9.05 -17.34 3.00
C ILE A 13 9.65 -16.14 3.73
N PHE A 14 10.25 -15.26 2.96
CA PHE A 14 10.80 -13.98 3.43
C PHE A 14 10.00 -12.81 2.85
N ARG A 15 9.78 -11.77 3.65
CA ARG A 15 9.01 -10.61 3.22
C ARG A 15 9.81 -9.33 3.42
N VAL A 16 10.16 -8.67 2.33
CA VAL A 16 10.83 -7.35 2.33
C VAL A 16 9.83 -6.21 2.53
N PRO A 17 8.68 -6.18 1.82
CA PRO A 17 7.73 -5.08 1.99
C PRO A 17 7.17 -4.99 3.40
N VAL A 18 7.04 -3.76 3.89
CA VAL A 18 6.36 -3.48 5.17
C VAL A 18 4.97 -4.13 5.18
N SER A 19 4.59 -4.69 6.31
CA SER A 19 3.26 -5.28 6.46
C SER A 19 2.17 -4.24 6.16
N SER A 20 1.18 -4.63 5.38
CA SER A 20 0.04 -3.78 5.06
C SER A 20 -0.68 -3.25 6.32
N ARG A 21 -0.56 -3.92 7.45
CA ARG A 21 -1.09 -3.48 8.74
C ARG A 21 -0.59 -2.09 9.14
N PHE A 22 0.70 -1.80 8.95
CA PHE A 22 1.26 -0.50 9.33
C PHE A 22 0.73 0.64 8.44
N TYR A 23 0.60 0.42 7.14
CA TYR A 23 0.00 1.43 6.25
C TYR A 23 -1.42 1.79 6.65
N LYS A 24 -2.20 0.78 7.04
CA LYS A 24 -3.61 0.94 7.43
C LYS A 24 -3.75 1.77 8.70
N ILE A 25 -2.92 1.49 9.71
CA ILE A 25 -2.89 2.24 10.96
C ILE A 25 -2.45 3.69 10.73
N VAL A 26 -1.36 3.90 10.00
CA VAL A 26 -0.87 5.25 9.69
C VAL A 26 -1.92 6.04 8.91
N GLN A 27 -2.56 5.41 7.92
CA GLN A 27 -3.61 6.06 7.14
C GLN A 27 -4.84 6.38 7.99
N ALA A 28 -5.27 5.46 8.84
CA ALA A 28 -6.41 5.66 9.73
C ALA A 28 -6.17 6.81 10.70
N LYS A 29 -5.01 6.81 11.36
CA LYS A 29 -4.58 7.89 12.25
C LYS A 29 -4.54 9.23 11.53
N PHE A 30 -3.83 9.30 10.39
CA PHE A 30 -3.76 10.52 9.58
C PHE A 30 -5.13 11.05 9.18
N THR A 31 -6.04 10.16 8.75
CA THR A 31 -7.39 10.54 8.34
C THR A 31 -8.17 11.09 9.53
N ALA A 32 -8.17 10.39 10.67
CA ALA A 32 -8.91 10.82 11.85
C ALA A 32 -8.41 12.18 12.40
N GLU A 33 -7.10 12.40 12.40
CA GLU A 33 -6.49 13.62 12.94
C GLU A 33 -6.61 14.83 11.99
N ASN A 34 -6.69 14.61 10.66
CA ASN A 34 -6.66 15.71 9.68
C ASN A 34 -8.00 15.96 8.98
N ALA A 35 -8.89 14.98 8.94
CA ALA A 35 -10.20 15.12 8.31
C ALA A 35 -11.36 14.94 9.29
N GLY A 36 -11.24 13.98 10.21
CA GLY A 36 -12.26 13.63 11.18
C GLY A 36 -12.54 12.13 11.23
N THR A 37 -13.42 11.73 12.15
CA THR A 37 -13.68 10.32 12.45
C THR A 37 -14.94 9.76 11.77
N LYS A 38 -15.79 10.61 11.17
CA LYS A 38 -16.94 10.16 10.39
C LYS A 38 -16.51 9.67 9.02
N ILE A 39 -16.08 8.42 8.93
CA ILE A 39 -15.48 7.86 7.73
C ILE A 39 -16.48 6.92 7.04
N ALA A 40 -16.70 7.15 5.74
CA ALA A 40 -17.43 6.24 4.86
C ALA A 40 -16.44 5.32 4.14
N HIS A 41 -16.70 4.02 4.13
CA HIS A 41 -15.84 3.02 3.49
C HIS A 41 -16.57 2.32 2.34
N ILE A 42 -15.95 2.33 1.15
CA ILE A 42 -16.35 1.54 0.00
C ILE A 42 -15.15 0.74 -0.46
N TYR A 43 -15.27 -0.58 -0.53
CA TYR A 43 -14.19 -1.47 -0.92
C TYR A 43 -14.68 -2.66 -1.75
N VAL A 44 -13.82 -3.21 -2.59
CA VAL A 44 -14.11 -4.41 -3.38
C VAL A 44 -13.67 -5.68 -2.66
N PRO A 45 -14.18 -6.88 -3.06
CA PRO A 45 -13.97 -8.13 -2.32
C PRO A 45 -12.58 -8.77 -2.53
N ASP A 46 -11.56 -7.99 -2.93
CA ASP A 46 -10.19 -8.50 -2.88
C ASP A 46 -9.61 -8.41 -1.47
N GLN A 47 -8.76 -9.37 -1.12
CA GLN A 47 -8.22 -9.48 0.25
C GLN A 47 -7.48 -8.23 0.72
N ALA A 48 -6.77 -7.53 -0.17
CA ALA A 48 -6.00 -6.35 0.21
C ALA A 48 -6.90 -5.15 0.51
N SER A 49 -7.92 -4.94 -0.31
CA SER A 49 -8.90 -3.86 -0.15
C SER A 49 -9.79 -4.06 1.07
N MET A 50 -10.27 -5.28 1.29
CA MET A 50 -11.01 -5.64 2.51
C MET A 50 -10.15 -5.45 3.76
N ASP A 51 -8.93 -6.00 3.78
CA ASP A 51 -8.01 -5.87 4.90
C ASP A 51 -7.70 -4.40 5.18
N PHE A 52 -7.55 -3.56 4.16
CA PHE A 52 -7.30 -2.14 4.31
C PHE A 52 -8.47 -1.45 5.03
N SER A 53 -9.67 -1.54 4.50
CA SER A 53 -10.86 -0.89 5.07
C SER A 53 -11.19 -1.43 6.46
N LYS A 54 -11.23 -2.74 6.63
CA LYS A 54 -11.52 -3.37 7.94
C LYS A 54 -10.50 -2.99 9.02
N SER A 55 -9.22 -2.88 8.67
CA SER A 55 -8.19 -2.47 9.64
C SER A 55 -8.28 -0.99 10.00
N MET A 56 -8.66 -0.12 9.05
CA MET A 56 -8.92 1.30 9.35
C MET A 56 -10.13 1.43 10.27
N ILE A 57 -11.22 0.75 9.97
CA ILE A 57 -12.44 0.73 10.80
C ILE A 57 -12.10 0.28 12.21
N ALA A 58 -11.40 -0.87 12.34
CA ALA A 58 -11.03 -1.39 13.66
C ALA A 58 -10.14 -0.43 14.46
N TYR A 59 -9.20 0.25 13.80
CA TYR A 59 -8.34 1.25 14.43
C TYR A 59 -9.16 2.46 14.92
N VAL A 60 -9.99 3.05 14.07
CA VAL A 60 -10.80 4.22 14.44
C VAL A 60 -11.75 3.85 15.58
N LYS A 61 -12.34 2.67 15.55
CA LYS A 61 -13.20 2.18 16.64
C LYS A 61 -12.43 2.00 17.95
N SER A 62 -11.22 1.43 17.92
CA SER A 62 -10.41 1.20 19.13
C SER A 62 -9.89 2.49 19.76
N GLU A 63 -9.45 3.45 18.94
CA GLU A 63 -8.79 4.67 19.40
C GLU A 63 -9.78 5.81 19.72
N TYR A 64 -10.87 5.88 18.95
CA TYR A 64 -11.81 7.01 19.02
C TYR A 64 -13.24 6.61 19.42
N GLY A 65 -13.53 5.30 19.54
CA GLY A 65 -14.85 4.80 19.91
C GLY A 65 -15.94 4.97 18.84
N VAL A 66 -15.54 5.25 17.58
CA VAL A 66 -16.47 5.60 16.48
C VAL A 66 -16.56 4.47 15.46
N ASP A 67 -17.79 4.06 15.15
CA ASP A 67 -18.08 3.17 14.03
C ASP A 67 -18.10 3.95 12.69
N PRO A 68 -17.88 3.29 11.53
CA PRO A 68 -17.98 3.96 10.24
C PRO A 68 -19.40 4.48 10.03
N VAL A 69 -19.53 5.70 9.48
CA VAL A 69 -20.84 6.27 9.15
C VAL A 69 -21.50 5.59 7.95
N TYR A 70 -20.70 4.93 7.13
CA TYR A 70 -21.15 4.06 6.04
C TYR A 70 -20.08 3.03 5.74
N GLU A 71 -20.50 1.80 5.50
CA GLU A 71 -19.64 0.72 5.06
C GLU A 71 -20.34 -0.08 3.98
N ALA A 72 -19.65 -0.28 2.84
CA ALA A 72 -20.14 -1.12 1.75
C ALA A 72 -19.03 -1.89 1.09
N GLN A 73 -19.28 -3.17 0.89
CA GLN A 73 -18.52 -4.01 -0.04
C GLN A 73 -19.21 -3.96 -1.39
N ALA A 74 -18.52 -3.40 -2.38
CA ALA A 74 -18.97 -3.38 -3.76
C ALA A 74 -18.84 -4.76 -4.42
N GLY A 75 -19.37 -4.91 -5.63
CA GLY A 75 -19.24 -6.14 -6.41
C GLY A 75 -17.80 -6.43 -6.83
N GLU A 76 -17.51 -7.69 -7.17
CA GLU A 76 -16.27 -8.03 -7.85
C GLU A 76 -16.22 -7.36 -9.22
N LYS A 77 -15.09 -6.68 -9.52
CA LYS A 77 -14.91 -5.89 -10.75
C LYS A 77 -16.01 -4.83 -10.97
N GLU A 78 -16.44 -4.21 -9.86
CA GLU A 78 -17.47 -3.18 -9.89
C GLU A 78 -17.09 -2.03 -10.85
N THR A 79 -18.02 -1.60 -11.65
CA THR A 79 -17.83 -0.53 -12.61
C THR A 79 -18.66 0.72 -12.30
N ASP A 80 -19.72 0.60 -11.50
CA ASP A 80 -20.58 1.70 -11.13
C ASP A 80 -20.75 1.85 -9.61
N PHE A 81 -19.97 2.73 -9.04
CA PHE A 81 -19.96 3.04 -7.62
C PHE A 81 -21.00 4.08 -7.19
N ARG A 82 -21.76 4.67 -8.12
CA ARG A 82 -22.63 5.85 -7.84
C ARG A 82 -23.66 5.55 -6.76
N SER A 83 -24.27 4.36 -6.77
CA SER A 83 -25.25 3.97 -5.74
C SER A 83 -24.65 3.94 -4.33
N TYR A 84 -23.44 3.38 -4.20
CA TYR A 84 -22.70 3.35 -2.92
C TYR A 84 -22.29 4.75 -2.50
N LEU A 85 -21.80 5.56 -3.45
CA LEU A 85 -21.34 6.92 -3.22
C LEU A 85 -22.46 7.87 -2.81
N MET A 86 -23.64 7.73 -3.39
CA MET A 86 -24.83 8.49 -2.98
C MET A 86 -25.26 8.17 -1.55
N LYS A 87 -25.22 6.89 -1.16
CA LYS A 87 -25.49 6.47 0.22
C LYS A 87 -24.44 7.02 1.20
N ALA A 88 -23.15 6.91 0.82
CA ALA A 88 -22.06 7.49 1.60
C ALA A 88 -22.21 9.02 1.76
N LYS A 89 -22.53 9.74 0.66
CA LYS A 89 -22.77 11.19 0.69
C LYS A 89 -23.87 11.59 1.66
N ALA A 90 -24.97 10.82 1.71
CA ALA A 90 -26.11 11.10 2.58
C ALA A 90 -25.76 11.04 4.09
N THR A 91 -24.67 10.39 4.47
CA THR A 91 -24.19 10.34 5.86
C THR A 91 -23.35 11.54 6.27
N ASN A 92 -23.09 12.49 5.36
CA ASN A 92 -22.21 13.65 5.58
C ASN A 92 -20.87 13.26 6.21
N PRO A 93 -20.05 12.41 5.54
CA PRO A 93 -18.80 11.95 6.10
C PRO A 93 -17.72 13.04 6.09
N ASP A 94 -16.76 12.92 7.01
CA ASP A 94 -15.55 13.75 7.02
C ASP A 94 -14.55 13.22 5.98
N ALA A 95 -14.53 11.89 5.77
CA ALA A 95 -13.68 11.23 4.80
C ALA A 95 -14.40 10.10 4.06
N LEU A 96 -14.02 9.88 2.80
CA LEU A 96 -14.45 8.78 1.95
C LEU A 96 -13.24 7.90 1.61
N VAL A 97 -13.31 6.63 1.98
CA VAL A 97 -12.31 5.62 1.59
C VAL A 97 -12.79 4.88 0.34
N CYS A 98 -11.99 4.97 -0.73
CA CYS A 98 -12.12 4.18 -1.95
C CYS A 98 -11.00 3.13 -1.98
N SER A 99 -11.32 1.85 -1.70
CA SER A 99 -10.32 0.79 -1.65
C SER A 99 -10.63 -0.32 -2.66
N GLY A 100 -9.78 -0.43 -3.67
CA GLY A 100 -9.90 -1.39 -4.78
C GLY A 100 -8.55 -1.64 -5.44
N LEU A 101 -8.56 -2.38 -6.54
CA LEU A 101 -7.45 -2.41 -7.48
C LEU A 101 -7.41 -1.09 -8.26
N VAL A 102 -6.57 -0.98 -9.27
CA VAL A 102 -6.37 0.29 -10.00
C VAL A 102 -7.67 0.83 -10.57
N ASP A 103 -8.37 0.00 -11.33
CA ASP A 103 -9.57 0.43 -12.07
C ASP A 103 -10.73 0.79 -11.13
N GLU A 104 -10.98 0.00 -10.10
CA GLU A 104 -12.04 0.26 -9.13
C GLU A 104 -11.72 1.50 -8.30
N THR A 105 -10.47 1.69 -7.90
CA THR A 105 -10.05 2.91 -7.18
C THR A 105 -10.25 4.15 -8.06
N VAL A 106 -9.83 4.10 -9.32
CA VAL A 106 -10.04 5.20 -10.29
C VAL A 106 -11.53 5.51 -10.45
N ARG A 107 -12.36 4.47 -10.69
CA ARG A 107 -13.81 4.65 -10.87
C ARG A 107 -14.48 5.23 -9.63
N CYS A 108 -14.18 4.69 -8.45
CA CYS A 108 -14.71 5.22 -7.19
C CYS A 108 -14.36 6.70 -7.00
N LEU A 109 -13.10 7.09 -7.23
CA LEU A 109 -12.65 8.47 -7.14
C LEU A 109 -13.34 9.38 -8.16
N VAL A 110 -13.39 8.99 -9.44
CA VAL A 110 -14.02 9.78 -10.51
C VAL A 110 -15.51 9.94 -10.24
N GLN A 111 -16.20 8.85 -9.96
CA GLN A 111 -17.64 8.88 -9.70
C GLN A 111 -18.00 9.61 -8.40
N SER A 112 -17.10 9.64 -7.41
CA SER A 112 -17.29 10.48 -6.22
C SER A 112 -17.38 11.97 -6.56
N TYR A 113 -16.67 12.37 -7.60
CA TYR A 113 -16.72 13.73 -8.12
C TYR A 113 -18.02 13.98 -8.89
N GLU A 114 -18.42 13.02 -9.73
CA GLU A 114 -19.64 13.09 -10.56
C GLU A 114 -20.92 13.16 -9.72
N VAL A 115 -21.02 12.40 -8.63
CA VAL A 115 -22.18 12.46 -7.71
C VAL A 115 -22.13 13.68 -6.77
N GLY A 116 -21.11 14.50 -6.90
CA GLY A 116 -20.98 15.76 -6.15
C GLY A 116 -20.71 15.56 -4.66
N ILE A 117 -19.86 14.61 -4.29
CA ILE A 117 -19.30 14.57 -2.93
C ILE A 117 -18.48 15.85 -2.73
N PRO A 118 -18.74 16.65 -1.67
CA PRO A 118 -18.05 17.92 -1.45
C PRO A 118 -16.52 17.79 -1.45
N LYS A 119 -15.83 18.84 -1.88
CA LYS A 119 -14.35 18.88 -1.85
C LYS A 119 -13.80 18.89 -0.42
N SER A 120 -14.61 19.31 0.54
CA SER A 120 -14.26 19.27 1.98
C SER A 120 -14.19 17.86 2.54
N VAL A 121 -14.85 16.87 1.90
CA VAL A 121 -14.73 15.47 2.29
C VAL A 121 -13.38 14.96 1.81
N ALA A 122 -12.53 14.55 2.74
CA ALA A 122 -11.22 14.00 2.41
C ALA A 122 -11.37 12.68 1.65
N ARG A 123 -10.57 12.50 0.61
CA ARG A 123 -10.55 11.27 -0.19
C ARG A 123 -9.34 10.45 0.19
N VAL A 124 -9.58 9.21 0.52
CA VAL A 124 -8.57 8.26 0.99
C VAL A 124 -8.60 7.03 0.09
N ALA A 125 -7.44 6.55 -0.29
CA ALA A 125 -7.32 5.30 -1.03
C ALA A 125 -6.27 4.37 -0.37
N ASN A 126 -6.29 3.11 -0.74
CA ASN A 126 -5.22 2.20 -0.36
C ASN A 126 -3.91 2.52 -1.13
N SER A 127 -2.83 1.81 -0.86
CA SER A 127 -1.51 2.05 -1.49
C SER A 127 -1.50 1.91 -3.02
N VAL A 128 -2.54 1.35 -3.62
CA VAL A 128 -2.73 1.30 -5.09
C VAL A 128 -2.73 2.70 -5.70
N ALA A 129 -3.17 3.73 -4.95
CA ALA A 129 -3.14 5.11 -5.41
C ALA A 129 -1.73 5.67 -5.68
N SER A 130 -0.67 4.98 -5.23
CA SER A 130 0.72 5.31 -5.58
C SER A 130 1.11 4.94 -7.02
N LYS A 131 0.31 4.12 -7.69
CA LYS A 131 0.58 3.71 -9.08
C LYS A 131 0.23 4.86 -10.04
N VAL A 132 1.08 5.07 -11.02
CA VAL A 132 0.95 6.18 -11.98
C VAL A 132 -0.37 6.17 -12.75
N GLU A 133 -0.95 4.99 -12.95
CA GLU A 133 -2.23 4.80 -13.62
C GLU A 133 -3.38 5.47 -12.87
N VAL A 134 -3.33 5.52 -11.53
CA VAL A 134 -4.40 6.12 -10.73
C VAL A 134 -4.48 7.64 -10.96
N PRO A 135 -3.45 8.46 -10.72
CA PRO A 135 -3.54 9.89 -11.02
C PRO A 135 -3.72 10.18 -12.51
N THR A 136 -3.17 9.36 -13.40
CA THR A 136 -3.32 9.53 -14.85
C THR A 136 -4.78 9.35 -15.28
N ASN A 137 -5.43 8.29 -14.83
CA ASN A 137 -6.78 7.94 -15.26
C ASN A 137 -7.87 8.66 -14.45
N ALA A 138 -7.62 8.98 -13.18
CA ALA A 138 -8.56 9.71 -12.35
C ALA A 138 -8.48 11.25 -12.56
N GLY A 139 -7.39 11.76 -13.12
CA GLY A 139 -7.23 13.19 -13.41
C GLY A 139 -7.54 14.09 -12.21
N LYS A 140 -8.50 15.02 -12.36
CA LYS A 140 -8.90 15.96 -11.28
C LYS A 140 -9.36 15.23 -10.01
N ALA A 141 -9.92 14.04 -10.14
CA ALA A 141 -10.44 13.28 -9.00
C ALA A 141 -9.33 12.67 -8.12
N ALA A 142 -8.10 12.60 -8.62
CA ALA A 142 -6.94 12.18 -7.84
C ALA A 142 -6.31 13.31 -7.00
N VAL A 143 -6.67 14.58 -7.28
CA VAL A 143 -6.10 15.71 -6.56
C VAL A 143 -6.60 15.72 -5.11
N GLY A 144 -5.66 15.76 -4.16
CA GLY A 144 -5.96 15.72 -2.72
C GLY A 144 -6.30 14.33 -2.16
N VAL A 145 -6.19 13.28 -2.96
CA VAL A 145 -6.31 11.90 -2.45
C VAL A 145 -5.11 11.58 -1.58
N SER A 146 -5.37 11.14 -0.35
CA SER A 146 -4.34 10.67 0.58
C SER A 146 -4.22 9.15 0.56
N TYR A 147 -3.00 8.66 0.65
CA TYR A 147 -2.71 7.24 0.81
C TYR A 147 -1.38 7.05 1.57
N ALA A 148 -1.29 5.98 2.34
CA ALA A 148 -0.05 5.62 2.99
C ALA A 148 0.84 4.77 2.07
N ALA A 149 2.11 5.13 1.97
CA ALA A 149 3.11 4.41 1.21
C ALA A 149 4.45 4.40 1.94
N ALA A 150 5.29 3.40 1.68
CA ALA A 150 6.63 3.32 2.27
C ALA A 150 7.63 4.28 1.63
N PHE A 151 7.27 4.85 0.48
CA PHE A 151 8.16 5.72 -0.28
C PHE A 151 7.36 6.78 -1.05
N ALA A 152 7.91 7.97 -1.11
CA ALA A 152 7.44 9.04 -1.97
C ALA A 152 8.61 9.60 -2.79
N ALA A 153 8.39 9.94 -4.06
CA ALA A 153 9.42 10.53 -4.91
C ALA A 153 9.90 11.93 -4.44
N SER A 154 9.15 12.55 -3.55
CA SER A 154 9.50 13.80 -2.86
C SER A 154 10.40 13.61 -1.63
N ASP A 155 10.79 12.38 -1.30
CA ASP A 155 11.69 12.08 -0.18
C ASP A 155 13.03 12.81 -0.35
N THR A 156 13.44 13.54 0.68
CA THR A 156 14.63 14.41 0.65
C THR A 156 15.93 13.69 0.99
N ARG A 157 15.88 12.44 1.46
CA ARG A 157 17.07 11.65 1.78
C ARG A 157 17.98 11.48 0.55
N PRO A 158 19.31 11.55 0.71
CA PRO A 158 20.25 11.42 -0.43
C PRO A 158 20.06 10.14 -1.24
N ILE A 159 19.82 9.02 -0.57
CA ILE A 159 19.56 7.73 -1.21
C ILE A 159 18.31 7.77 -2.09
N ALA A 160 17.24 8.41 -1.60
CA ALA A 160 15.99 8.56 -2.32
C ALA A 160 16.14 9.45 -3.56
N LYS A 161 16.82 10.61 -3.41
CA LYS A 161 17.12 11.50 -4.55
C LYS A 161 17.93 10.81 -5.63
N LYS A 162 18.96 10.03 -5.25
CA LYS A 162 19.78 9.25 -6.19
C LYS A 162 18.93 8.22 -6.93
N PHE A 163 18.09 7.49 -6.21
CA PHE A 163 17.19 6.50 -6.80
C PHE A 163 16.20 7.14 -7.77
N VAL A 164 15.49 8.20 -7.36
CA VAL A 164 14.54 8.93 -8.23
C VAL A 164 15.23 9.43 -9.50
N LYS A 165 16.42 10.04 -9.37
CA LYS A 165 17.21 10.51 -10.51
C LYS A 165 17.56 9.37 -11.45
N HIS A 166 18.01 8.23 -10.92
CA HIS A 166 18.38 7.06 -11.71
C HIS A 166 17.19 6.50 -12.50
N ILE A 167 16.04 6.27 -11.83
CA ILE A 167 14.86 5.74 -12.51
C ILE A 167 14.34 6.72 -13.57
N LYS A 168 14.23 8.00 -13.24
CA LYS A 168 13.81 9.02 -14.23
C LYS A 168 14.71 9.10 -15.45
N SER A 169 16.04 9.08 -15.27
CA SER A 169 16.98 9.17 -16.38
C SER A 169 16.98 7.93 -17.27
N ARG A 170 16.73 6.75 -16.71
CA ARG A 170 16.79 5.49 -17.44
C ARG A 170 15.46 5.09 -18.09
N TYR A 171 14.35 5.37 -17.43
CA TYR A 171 13.03 4.86 -17.82
C TYR A 171 11.98 5.97 -18.09
N GLY A 172 12.31 7.24 -17.86
CA GLY A 172 11.41 8.37 -18.09
C GLY A 172 10.23 8.47 -17.10
N VAL A 173 10.19 7.62 -16.07
CA VAL A 173 9.08 7.56 -15.10
C VAL A 173 9.49 8.04 -13.71
N THR A 174 8.54 8.59 -12.97
CA THR A 174 8.74 8.89 -11.54
C THR A 174 8.48 7.62 -10.73
N PRO A 175 9.47 7.10 -9.98
CA PRO A 175 9.27 5.88 -9.22
C PRO A 175 8.34 6.09 -8.05
N GLY A 176 7.42 5.14 -7.87
CA GLY A 176 6.54 5.05 -6.73
C GLY A 176 7.02 4.02 -5.70
N HIS A 177 6.13 3.69 -4.82
CA HIS A 177 6.31 2.76 -3.73
C HIS A 177 6.76 1.34 -4.16
N ASP A 178 6.18 0.80 -5.26
CA ASP A 178 6.53 -0.54 -5.75
C ASP A 178 7.98 -0.63 -6.25
N PHE A 179 8.44 0.41 -6.95
CA PHE A 179 9.83 0.52 -7.43
C PHE A 179 10.83 0.51 -6.28
N SER A 180 10.54 1.25 -5.22
CA SER A 180 11.43 1.34 -4.06
C SER A 180 11.53 0.03 -3.28
N GLN A 181 10.43 -0.72 -3.18
CA GLN A 181 10.44 -2.04 -2.55
C GLN A 181 11.22 -3.07 -3.39
N MET A 182 11.16 -2.98 -4.71
CA MET A 182 11.95 -3.82 -5.59
C MET A 182 13.45 -3.49 -5.49
N GLU A 183 13.80 -2.21 -5.39
CA GLU A 183 15.18 -1.79 -5.16
C GLU A 183 15.73 -2.35 -3.85
N ASP A 184 14.97 -2.28 -2.77
CA ASP A 184 15.34 -2.86 -1.49
C ASP A 184 15.54 -4.37 -1.58
N LEU A 185 14.61 -5.06 -2.26
CA LEU A 185 14.69 -6.50 -2.49
C LEU A 185 15.98 -6.88 -3.23
N LEU A 186 16.27 -6.19 -4.34
CA LEU A 186 17.46 -6.48 -5.15
C LEU A 186 18.77 -6.16 -4.42
N THR A 187 18.79 -5.03 -3.69
CA THR A 187 19.95 -4.60 -2.90
C THR A 187 20.26 -5.59 -1.77
N MET A 188 19.23 -6.18 -1.16
CA MET A 188 19.36 -7.16 -0.11
C MET A 188 19.71 -8.55 -0.63
N LEU A 189 19.07 -8.99 -1.73
CA LEU A 189 19.28 -10.33 -2.28
C LEU A 189 20.65 -10.52 -2.93
N ARG A 190 21.18 -9.51 -3.61
CA ARG A 190 22.47 -9.62 -4.33
C ARG A 190 23.61 -10.10 -3.42
N PRO A 191 23.90 -9.46 -2.26
CA PRO A 191 24.92 -9.94 -1.33
C PRO A 191 24.63 -11.35 -0.78
N ALA A 192 23.36 -11.63 -0.46
CA ALA A 192 22.94 -12.93 0.07
C ALA A 192 23.19 -14.07 -0.94
N LEU A 193 22.81 -13.85 -2.21
CA LEU A 193 23.05 -14.83 -3.28
C LEU A 193 24.53 -14.98 -3.56
N THR A 194 25.32 -13.89 -3.58
CA THR A 194 26.77 -13.95 -3.75
C THR A 194 27.45 -14.72 -2.61
N LYS A 195 26.95 -14.57 -1.39
CA LYS A 195 27.44 -15.35 -0.24
C LYS A 195 27.09 -16.84 -0.38
N ALA A 196 25.83 -17.13 -0.72
CA ALA A 196 25.36 -18.52 -0.89
C ALA A 196 26.10 -19.25 -2.02
N SER A 197 26.34 -18.59 -3.16
CA SER A 197 26.97 -19.20 -4.33
C SER A 197 28.39 -19.74 -4.08
N LYS A 198 29.10 -19.21 -3.08
CA LYS A 198 30.43 -19.70 -2.69
C LYS A 198 30.39 -21.12 -2.11
N ASN A 199 29.22 -21.57 -1.66
CA ASN A 199 29.01 -22.88 -1.03
C ASN A 199 28.17 -23.81 -1.93
N PHE A 200 27.96 -23.48 -3.18
CA PHE A 200 27.21 -24.34 -4.10
C PHE A 200 28.00 -25.61 -4.42
N SER A 201 27.34 -26.73 -4.24
CA SER A 201 27.88 -28.08 -4.42
C SER A 201 27.41 -28.76 -5.71
N GLY A 202 26.45 -28.17 -6.42
CA GLY A 202 25.73 -28.80 -7.52
C GLY A 202 24.59 -29.72 -7.08
N ASN A 203 24.43 -29.93 -5.75
CA ASN A 203 23.25 -30.59 -5.20
C ASN A 203 22.14 -29.57 -4.99
N LEU A 204 21.05 -29.71 -5.71
CA LEU A 204 19.96 -28.72 -5.72
C LEU A 204 19.36 -28.43 -4.33
N GLU A 205 19.21 -29.46 -3.49
CA GLU A 205 18.65 -29.31 -2.16
C GLU A 205 19.61 -28.55 -1.23
N ALA A 206 20.87 -28.93 -1.22
CA ALA A 206 21.92 -28.26 -0.45
C ALA A 206 22.10 -26.80 -0.90
N ASP A 207 22.09 -26.55 -2.22
CA ASP A 207 22.27 -25.21 -2.78
C ASP A 207 21.07 -24.31 -2.46
N ARG A 208 19.84 -24.83 -2.53
CA ARG A 208 18.64 -24.10 -2.09
C ARG A 208 18.70 -23.76 -0.60
N LYS A 209 19.12 -24.69 0.23
CA LYS A 209 19.30 -24.47 1.67
C LYS A 209 20.34 -23.39 1.93
N ALA A 210 21.47 -23.38 1.21
CA ALA A 210 22.49 -22.34 1.32
C ALA A 210 21.93 -20.94 0.99
N VAL A 211 21.08 -20.83 -0.05
CA VAL A 211 20.39 -19.58 -0.40
C VAL A 211 19.44 -19.16 0.73
N ARG A 212 18.57 -20.07 1.20
CA ARG A 212 17.64 -19.81 2.30
C ARG A 212 18.37 -19.32 3.55
N ASP A 213 19.41 -20.01 3.98
CA ASP A 213 20.20 -19.69 5.18
C ASP A 213 20.93 -18.36 5.04
N SER A 214 21.38 -18.02 3.82
CA SER A 214 22.02 -16.73 3.56
C SER A 214 21.03 -15.57 3.65
N ILE A 215 19.78 -15.76 3.21
CA ILE A 215 18.70 -14.76 3.35
C ILE A 215 18.27 -14.66 4.82
N ALA A 216 18.05 -15.77 5.50
CA ALA A 216 17.70 -15.81 6.92
C ALA A 216 18.74 -15.16 7.84
N GLY A 217 20.02 -15.16 7.42
CA GLY A 217 21.10 -14.51 8.14
C GLY A 217 21.20 -12.99 7.94
N ILE A 218 20.31 -12.37 7.20
CA ILE A 218 20.30 -10.92 7.02
C ILE A 218 19.79 -10.25 8.29
N THR A 219 20.57 -9.31 8.81
CA THR A 219 20.24 -8.52 10.00
C THR A 219 20.42 -7.02 9.75
N ASN A 220 19.54 -6.21 10.33
CA ASN A 220 19.60 -4.74 10.32
C ASN A 220 19.70 -4.11 8.91
N PHE A 221 19.17 -4.76 7.88
CA PHE A 221 19.11 -4.16 6.55
C PHE A 221 18.21 -2.92 6.57
N THR A 222 18.76 -1.79 6.20
CA THR A 222 18.00 -0.54 6.03
C THR A 222 18.01 -0.15 4.56
N GLY A 223 16.85 -0.15 3.96
CA GLY A 223 16.65 0.13 2.54
C GLY A 223 16.14 1.54 2.28
N LEU A 224 15.68 1.70 1.05
CA LEU A 224 15.05 2.92 0.55
C LEU A 224 13.64 3.11 1.11
N ALA A 225 12.85 2.04 1.10
CA ALA A 225 11.45 1.99 1.55
C ALA A 225 11.28 1.18 2.85
N SER A 226 12.30 0.47 3.26
CA SER A 226 12.27 -0.43 4.41
C SER A 226 13.10 0.12 5.55
N GLY A 227 12.56 0.08 6.78
CA GLY A 227 13.32 0.27 8.01
C GLY A 227 14.21 -0.95 8.31
N PRO A 228 14.83 -1.05 9.50
CA PRO A 228 15.69 -2.18 9.82
C PRO A 228 14.94 -3.50 9.67
N ILE A 229 15.39 -4.35 8.72
CA ILE A 229 14.85 -5.69 8.48
C ILE A 229 15.86 -6.71 9.01
N SER A 230 15.36 -7.69 9.76
CA SER A 230 16.07 -8.92 10.12
C SER A 230 15.12 -10.09 9.87
N PHE A 231 15.66 -11.21 9.43
CA PHE A 231 14.90 -12.44 9.20
C PHE A 231 15.25 -13.50 10.25
#